data_55deeb8781705ca7b591df1e9ae5f076
#
_entry.id   55deeb8781705ca7b591df1e9ae5f076
#
_cell.length_a   1.000
_cell.length_b   1.000
_cell.length_c   1.000
_cell.angle_alpha   90.00
_cell.angle_beta   90.00
_cell.angle_gamma   90.00
#
_symmetry.space_group_name_H-M   'P 1'
#
loop_
_entity.id
_entity.type
_entity.pdbx_description
1 polymer ?
#
loop_
_entity_poly.entity_id
_entity_poly.type
_entity_poly.pdbx_seq_one_letter_code
_entity_poly.pdbx_strand_id
1 'polypeptide(L)'
;MGPKKIILEALKCRFVLLAILLAAFQFSCVSSGQMAVAPENRIPLSKDAPQEGSWESSDVTLKYQYVEQADVIQLSVTGKAKRKFDQLTVWVLFLDAQGKVLETKSIYNSGFRTGTSKSSAHKGKIERTFKMPLETTNIAFRSSLTPRSGGGR
;
A
#
# COMPACT_ATOMS: atom_id res chain seq x y z
N MET A 1 60.57 -27.33 -7.66
CA MET A 1 59.12 -27.19 -7.27
C MET A 1 58.38 -28.32 -8.00
N GLY A 2 57.79 -29.26 -7.28
CA GLY A 2 57.21 -30.46 -7.93
C GLY A 2 55.80 -30.20 -8.48
N PRO A 3 55.41 -30.85 -9.52
CA PRO A 3 54.12 -30.62 -10.24
C PRO A 3 52.87 -30.78 -9.37
N LYS A 4 52.96 -31.46 -8.24
CA LYS A 4 51.86 -31.65 -7.30
C LYS A 4 51.43 -30.36 -6.55
N LYS A 5 52.33 -29.40 -6.33
CA LYS A 5 51.97 -28.10 -5.69
C LYS A 5 51.14 -27.21 -6.62
N ILE A 6 51.43 -27.22 -7.92
CA ILE A 6 50.72 -26.36 -8.89
C ILE A 6 49.29 -26.82 -9.06
N ILE A 7 49.04 -28.13 -9.04
CA ILE A 7 47.68 -28.70 -9.16
C ILE A 7 46.83 -28.36 -7.94
N LEU A 8 47.42 -28.37 -6.74
CA LEU A 8 46.70 -28.09 -5.49
C LEU A 8 46.28 -26.62 -5.38
N GLU A 9 47.15 -25.70 -5.81
CA GLU A 9 46.83 -24.27 -5.86
C GLU A 9 45.78 -23.93 -6.90
N ALA A 10 45.81 -24.58 -8.08
CA ALA A 10 44.79 -24.41 -9.11
C ALA A 10 43.41 -24.94 -8.64
N LEU A 11 43.38 -25.99 -7.83
CA LEU A 11 42.16 -26.57 -7.29
C LEU A 11 41.52 -25.63 -6.24
N LYS A 12 42.34 -25.04 -5.36
CA LYS A 12 41.88 -24.06 -4.35
C LYS A 12 41.28 -22.83 -5.03
N CYS A 13 41.90 -22.31 -6.08
CA CYS A 13 41.42 -21.15 -6.79
C CYS A 13 40.06 -21.41 -7.46
N ARG A 14 39.82 -22.62 -7.97
CA ARG A 14 38.53 -23.02 -8.55
C ARG A 14 37.43 -23.15 -7.50
N PHE A 15 37.74 -23.67 -6.32
CA PHE A 15 36.78 -23.76 -5.21
C PHE A 15 36.38 -22.39 -4.67
N VAL A 16 37.33 -21.45 -4.56
CA VAL A 16 37.05 -20.07 -4.12
C VAL A 16 36.17 -19.35 -5.15
N LEU A 17 36.45 -19.48 -6.44
CA LEU A 17 35.62 -18.91 -7.50
C LEU A 17 34.20 -19.49 -7.51
N LEU A 18 34.04 -20.80 -7.31
CA LEU A 18 32.74 -21.45 -7.23
C LEU A 18 31.95 -20.99 -6.00
N ALA A 19 32.61 -20.81 -4.86
CA ALA A 19 31.98 -20.29 -3.63
C ALA A 19 31.50 -18.84 -3.79
N ILE A 20 32.27 -17.98 -4.46
CA ILE A 20 31.89 -16.60 -4.76
C ILE A 20 30.70 -16.54 -5.74
N LEU A 21 30.68 -17.40 -6.76
CA LEU A 21 29.55 -17.50 -7.69
C LEU A 21 28.27 -17.96 -6.98
N LEU A 22 28.35 -18.98 -6.10
CA LEU A 22 27.22 -19.45 -5.30
C LEU A 22 26.70 -18.39 -4.32
N ALA A 23 27.59 -17.59 -3.71
CA ALA A 23 27.20 -16.49 -2.86
C ALA A 23 26.48 -15.36 -3.61
N ALA A 24 26.87 -15.09 -4.86
CA ALA A 24 26.22 -14.08 -5.70
C ALA A 24 24.78 -14.47 -6.11
N PHE A 25 24.46 -15.76 -6.19
CA PHE A 25 23.10 -16.23 -6.50
C PHE A 25 22.12 -16.15 -5.32
N GLN A 26 22.59 -15.93 -4.12
CA GLN A 26 21.72 -15.84 -2.93
C GLN A 26 21.03 -14.48 -2.79
N PHE A 27 21.47 -13.44 -3.51
CA PHE A 27 20.86 -12.10 -3.44
C PHE A 27 19.73 -11.86 -4.42
N SER A 28 19.34 -12.84 -5.21
CA SER A 28 18.21 -12.74 -6.15
C SER A 28 16.92 -13.32 -5.59
N CYS A 29 16.65 -13.17 -4.31
CA CYS A 29 15.27 -13.20 -3.84
C CYS A 29 14.59 -11.89 -4.26
N VAL A 30 14.21 -11.81 -5.52
CA VAL A 30 13.19 -10.87 -5.98
C VAL A 30 11.92 -11.23 -5.22
N SER A 31 11.66 -10.47 -4.16
CA SER A 31 10.39 -10.52 -3.46
C SER A 31 9.31 -10.22 -4.51
N SER A 32 8.45 -11.20 -4.74
CA SER A 32 7.29 -11.11 -5.61
C SER A 32 6.56 -9.78 -5.38
N GLY A 33 6.60 -8.94 -6.35
CA GLY A 33 5.97 -7.66 -6.65
C GLY A 33 4.85 -7.12 -5.78
N GLN A 34 5.05 -6.90 -4.50
CA GLN A 34 4.27 -5.93 -3.77
C GLN A 34 4.80 -4.55 -4.15
N MET A 35 4.12 -3.88 -5.08
CA MET A 35 4.46 -2.50 -5.46
C MET A 35 4.44 -1.63 -4.22
N ALA A 36 5.60 -1.05 -3.88
CA ALA A 36 5.69 -0.05 -2.84
C ALA A 36 4.90 1.20 -3.28
N VAL A 37 4.19 1.80 -2.32
CA VAL A 37 3.51 3.07 -2.56
C VAL A 37 4.57 4.16 -2.76
N ALA A 38 4.40 4.98 -3.78
CA ALA A 38 5.31 6.07 -4.10
C ALA A 38 5.41 7.07 -2.91
N PRO A 39 6.61 7.61 -2.62
CA PRO A 39 6.84 8.45 -1.44
C PRO A 39 5.87 9.62 -1.29
N GLU A 40 5.51 10.28 -2.39
CA GLU A 40 4.58 11.41 -2.43
C GLU A 40 3.14 11.05 -2.03
N ASN A 41 2.78 9.79 -2.06
CA ASN A 41 1.46 9.29 -1.68
C ASN A 41 1.42 8.71 -0.25
N ARG A 42 2.53 8.77 0.49
CA ARG A 42 2.63 8.28 1.86
C ARG A 42 2.31 9.41 2.83
N ILE A 43 1.51 9.11 3.81
CA ILE A 43 1.14 10.00 4.90
C ILE A 43 1.85 9.46 6.14
N PRO A 44 2.88 10.15 6.66
CA PRO A 44 3.61 9.68 7.84
C PRO A 44 2.68 9.69 9.05
N LEU A 45 2.76 8.65 9.88
CA LEU A 45 2.05 8.60 11.14
C LEU A 45 2.72 9.51 12.17
N SER A 46 1.91 10.20 12.96
CA SER A 46 2.35 11.06 14.05
C SER A 46 1.59 10.68 15.31
N LYS A 47 2.34 10.27 16.33
CA LYS A 47 1.78 9.81 17.60
C LYS A 47 1.13 10.94 18.38
N ASP A 48 0.03 10.62 19.03
CA ASP A 48 -0.64 11.42 20.06
C ASP A 48 -1.11 12.82 19.62
N ALA A 49 -1.03 13.15 18.33
CA ALA A 49 -1.51 14.42 17.80
C ALA A 49 -2.49 14.18 16.64
N PRO A 50 -3.64 14.88 16.62
CA PRO A 50 -4.53 14.85 15.47
C PRO A 50 -3.82 15.35 14.23
N GLN A 51 -3.92 14.59 13.16
CA GLN A 51 -3.41 14.95 11.84
C GLN A 51 -4.57 15.06 10.86
N GLU A 52 -4.53 16.05 10.01
CA GLU A 52 -5.54 16.24 8.98
C GLU A 52 -4.91 16.52 7.62
N GLY A 53 -5.65 16.20 6.58
CA GLY A 53 -5.20 16.44 5.22
C GLY A 53 -6.26 16.12 4.18
N SER A 54 -5.81 16.18 2.95
CA SER A 54 -6.62 15.78 1.80
C SER A 54 -5.85 14.81 0.92
N TRP A 55 -6.57 13.89 0.34
CA TRP A 55 -6.05 12.96 -0.66
C TRP A 55 -6.94 12.97 -1.89
N GLU A 56 -6.33 12.87 -3.06
CA GLU A 56 -7.02 12.98 -4.32
C GLU A 56 -6.58 11.88 -5.28
N SER A 57 -7.55 11.29 -5.97
CA SER A 57 -7.35 10.37 -7.09
C SER A 57 -8.13 10.86 -8.32
N SER A 58 -8.05 10.11 -9.42
CA SER A 58 -8.90 10.35 -10.61
C SER A 58 -10.40 10.32 -10.29
N ASP A 59 -10.80 9.58 -9.27
CA ASP A 59 -12.17 9.20 -9.00
C ASP A 59 -12.78 9.88 -7.79
N VAL A 60 -11.95 10.20 -6.78
CA VAL A 60 -12.40 10.63 -5.47
C VAL A 60 -11.47 11.70 -4.90
N THR A 61 -12.08 12.66 -4.21
CA THR A 61 -11.37 13.56 -3.29
C THR A 61 -11.78 13.19 -1.86
N LEU A 62 -10.81 12.97 -0.98
CA LEU A 62 -11.02 12.70 0.45
C LEU A 62 -10.43 13.83 1.28
N LYS A 63 -11.16 14.21 2.33
CA LYS A 63 -10.60 14.93 3.49
C LYS A 63 -10.52 13.92 4.61
N TYR A 64 -9.38 13.84 5.28
CA TYR A 64 -9.19 12.90 6.37
C TYR A 64 -8.66 13.61 7.62
N GLN A 65 -8.96 13.02 8.75
CA GLN A 65 -8.37 13.32 10.04
C GLN A 65 -8.08 12.00 10.74
N TYR A 66 -6.92 11.87 11.35
CA TYR A 66 -6.63 10.69 12.15
C TYR A 66 -5.93 11.04 13.47
N VAL A 67 -6.06 10.14 14.43
CA VAL A 67 -5.30 10.13 15.68
C VAL A 67 -4.75 8.74 15.87
N GLU A 68 -3.43 8.66 16.10
CA GLU A 68 -2.74 7.43 16.45
C GLU A 68 -2.59 7.34 17.96
N GLN A 69 -3.03 6.23 18.55
CA GLN A 69 -2.86 5.92 19.96
C GLN A 69 -2.37 4.49 20.12
N ALA A 70 -1.14 4.34 20.56
CA ALA A 70 -0.47 3.03 20.68
C ALA A 70 -0.47 2.27 19.33
N ASP A 71 -1.20 1.16 19.26
CA ASP A 71 -1.32 0.31 18.06
C ASP A 71 -2.67 0.50 17.32
N VAL A 72 -3.39 1.57 17.63
CA VAL A 72 -4.71 1.86 17.07
C VAL A 72 -4.72 3.21 16.39
N ILE A 73 -5.33 3.27 15.22
CA ILE A 73 -5.63 4.51 14.50
C ILE A 73 -7.14 4.75 14.47
N GLN A 74 -7.56 5.92 14.90
CA GLN A 74 -8.92 6.43 14.72
C GLN A 74 -8.93 7.32 13.48
N LEU A 75 -9.62 6.91 12.46
CA LEU A 75 -9.66 7.58 11.15
C LEU A 75 -11.06 8.12 10.88
N SER A 76 -11.14 9.40 10.59
CA SER A 76 -12.33 10.08 10.14
C SER A 76 -12.14 10.56 8.71
N VAL A 77 -13.07 10.24 7.82
CA VAL A 77 -12.98 10.55 6.39
C VAL A 77 -14.28 11.16 5.89
N THR A 78 -14.17 12.19 5.09
CA THR A 78 -15.27 12.74 4.27
C THR A 78 -14.85 12.70 2.83
N GLY A 79 -15.64 12.07 1.96
CA GLY A 79 -15.29 11.86 0.56
C GLY A 79 -16.32 12.41 -0.42
N LYS A 80 -15.84 12.80 -1.59
CA LYS A 80 -16.66 13.20 -2.74
C LYS A 80 -16.18 12.46 -3.99
N ALA A 81 -17.04 11.69 -4.61
CA ALA A 81 -16.77 11.12 -5.93
C ALA A 81 -16.80 12.21 -7.00
N LYS A 82 -15.86 12.18 -7.94
CA LYS A 82 -15.75 13.15 -9.04
C LYS A 82 -16.68 12.84 -10.20
N ARG A 83 -17.18 11.61 -10.29
CA ARG A 83 -18.10 11.16 -11.34
C ARG A 83 -19.17 10.21 -10.79
N LYS A 84 -20.21 9.97 -11.59
CA LYS A 84 -21.27 9.00 -11.24
C LYS A 84 -20.68 7.58 -11.26
N PHE A 85 -21.13 6.74 -10.37
CA PHE A 85 -20.60 5.37 -10.20
C PHE A 85 -21.72 4.40 -9.84
N ASP A 86 -21.48 3.13 -10.16
CA ASP A 86 -22.29 2.00 -9.70
C ASP A 86 -21.71 1.41 -8.41
N GLN A 87 -20.37 1.39 -8.30
CA GLN A 87 -19.68 0.97 -7.11
C GLN A 87 -18.47 1.88 -6.83
N LEU A 88 -18.28 2.21 -5.56
CA LEU A 88 -17.10 2.91 -5.07
C LEU A 88 -16.59 2.20 -3.81
N THR A 89 -15.32 1.86 -3.80
CA THR A 89 -14.63 1.36 -2.63
C THR A 89 -13.41 2.23 -2.33
N VAL A 90 -13.20 2.52 -1.06
CA VAL A 90 -12.04 3.28 -0.56
C VAL A 90 -11.36 2.45 0.51
N TRP A 91 -10.04 2.35 0.44
CA TRP A 91 -9.20 1.64 1.40
C TRP A 91 -8.18 2.56 2.03
N VAL A 92 -7.78 2.23 3.25
CA VAL A 92 -6.53 2.66 3.86
C VAL A 92 -5.52 1.52 3.74
N LEU A 93 -4.30 1.88 3.39
CA LEU A 93 -3.14 1.00 3.30
C LEU A 93 -2.23 1.33 4.47
N PHE A 94 -1.81 0.33 5.24
CA PHE A 94 -0.79 0.45 6.27
C PHE A 94 0.55 0.07 5.67
N LEU A 95 1.53 0.93 5.82
CA LEU A 95 2.81 0.84 5.12
C LEU A 95 3.97 0.82 6.13
N ASP A 96 5.02 0.08 5.78
CA ASP A 96 6.31 0.18 6.46
C ASP A 96 7.09 1.45 6.03
N ALA A 97 8.30 1.62 6.56
CA ALA A 97 9.16 2.76 6.25
C ALA A 97 9.58 2.83 4.77
N GLN A 98 9.63 1.71 4.07
CA GLN A 98 9.95 1.60 2.66
C GLN A 98 8.73 1.83 1.76
N GLY A 99 7.52 1.91 2.34
CA GLY A 99 6.27 2.09 1.63
C GLY A 99 5.65 0.77 1.14
N LYS A 100 6.15 -0.36 1.62
CA LYS A 100 5.56 -1.67 1.35
C LYS A 100 4.24 -1.80 2.10
N VAL A 101 3.22 -2.32 1.44
CA VAL A 101 1.91 -2.54 2.04
C VAL A 101 1.97 -3.72 3.02
N LEU A 102 1.73 -3.45 4.30
CA LEU A 102 1.60 -4.44 5.36
C LEU A 102 0.19 -4.98 5.44
N GLU A 103 -0.80 -4.09 5.36
CA GLU A 103 -2.21 -4.46 5.42
C GLU A 103 -3.08 -3.45 4.67
N THR A 104 -4.26 -3.89 4.24
CA THR A 104 -5.27 -3.06 3.56
C THR A 104 -6.60 -3.22 4.27
N LYS A 105 -7.22 -2.12 4.68
CA LYS A 105 -8.56 -2.09 5.31
C LYS A 105 -9.53 -1.26 4.50
N SER A 106 -10.76 -1.73 4.37
CA SER A 106 -11.83 -0.97 3.72
C SER A 106 -12.39 0.09 4.68
N ILE A 107 -12.40 1.34 4.22
CA ILE A 107 -13.04 2.47 4.92
C ILE A 107 -14.49 2.60 4.49
N TYR A 108 -14.71 2.48 3.18
CA TYR A 108 -16.01 2.66 2.55
C TYR A 108 -16.21 1.69 1.40
N ASN A 109 -17.42 1.14 1.32
CA ASN A 109 -17.87 0.35 0.18
C ASN A 109 -19.35 0.68 -0.06
N SER A 110 -19.67 1.21 -1.22
CA SER A 110 -21.06 1.56 -1.57
C SER A 110 -21.94 0.34 -1.91
N GLY A 111 -21.32 -0.83 -2.11
CA GLY A 111 -21.98 -1.97 -2.74
C GLY A 111 -22.33 -1.70 -4.22
N PHE A 112 -22.87 -2.70 -4.89
CA PHE A 112 -23.39 -2.56 -6.25
C PHE A 112 -24.80 -1.92 -6.17
N ARG A 113 -24.97 -0.77 -6.80
CA ARG A 113 -26.27 -0.08 -6.85
C ARG A 113 -27.02 -0.46 -8.10
N THR A 114 -28.00 -1.35 -7.96
CA THR A 114 -28.98 -1.64 -9.00
C THR A 114 -30.15 -0.67 -8.86
N GLY A 115 -30.35 0.23 -9.83
CA GLY A 115 -31.52 1.10 -9.85
C GLY A 115 -31.25 2.56 -10.16
N THR A 116 -32.33 3.33 -10.33
CA THR A 116 -32.34 4.75 -10.71
C THR A 116 -31.93 5.72 -9.60
N SER A 117 -31.51 5.24 -8.45
CA SER A 117 -31.07 6.07 -7.33
C SER A 117 -29.91 6.97 -7.77
N LYS A 118 -30.13 8.28 -7.76
CA LYS A 118 -29.07 9.26 -7.96
C LYS A 118 -27.99 8.99 -6.92
N SER A 119 -26.79 8.59 -7.37
CA SER A 119 -25.64 8.43 -6.48
C SER A 119 -25.26 9.80 -5.94
N SER A 120 -25.91 10.24 -4.87
CA SER A 120 -25.34 11.32 -4.09
C SER A 120 -24.06 10.78 -3.48
N ALA A 121 -22.94 11.47 -3.73
CA ALA A 121 -21.74 11.27 -2.96
C ALA A 121 -22.14 11.16 -1.47
N HIS A 122 -21.64 10.14 -0.78
CA HIS A 122 -21.90 10.03 0.64
C HIS A 122 -21.38 11.30 1.30
N LYS A 123 -22.30 12.21 1.66
CA LYS A 123 -21.96 13.50 2.28
C LYS A 123 -21.64 13.38 3.77
N GLY A 124 -21.68 12.16 4.28
CA GLY A 124 -21.46 11.89 5.71
C GLY A 124 -19.98 11.69 6.05
N LYS A 125 -19.66 12.06 7.26
CA LYS A 125 -18.40 11.71 7.92
C LYS A 125 -18.41 10.20 8.22
N ILE A 126 -17.35 9.51 7.83
CA ILE A 126 -17.15 8.09 8.09
C ILE A 126 -16.06 7.99 9.14
N GLU A 127 -16.35 7.35 10.25
CA GLU A 127 -15.39 7.08 11.31
C GLU A 127 -15.08 5.59 11.38
N ARG A 128 -13.81 5.27 11.47
CA ARG A 128 -13.30 3.90 11.58
C ARG A 128 -12.15 3.84 12.57
N THR A 129 -12.10 2.76 13.32
CA THR A 129 -10.98 2.44 14.20
C THR A 129 -10.35 1.16 13.71
N PHE A 130 -9.03 1.19 13.55
CA PHE A 130 -8.26 0.04 13.09
C PHE A 130 -7.11 -0.24 14.03
N LYS A 131 -6.87 -1.52 14.30
CA LYS A 131 -5.61 -1.95 14.88
C LYS A 131 -4.57 -1.94 13.75
N MET A 132 -3.43 -1.33 14.02
CA MET A 132 -2.35 -1.23 13.04
C MET A 132 -1.44 -2.46 13.11
N PRO A 133 -0.93 -2.95 11.98
CA PRO A 133 0.16 -3.91 11.97
C PRO A 133 1.39 -3.36 12.69
N LEU A 134 2.20 -4.26 13.27
CA LEU A 134 3.53 -3.91 13.73
C LEU A 134 4.34 -3.32 12.56
N GLU A 135 5.27 -2.41 12.86
CA GLU A 135 6.13 -1.73 11.87
C GLU A 135 5.41 -0.73 10.95
N THR A 136 4.11 -0.45 11.17
CA THR A 136 3.43 0.61 10.43
C THR A 136 4.05 1.96 10.77
N THR A 137 4.52 2.67 9.76
CA THR A 137 5.08 4.02 9.89
C THR A 137 4.36 5.04 9.04
N ASN A 138 3.62 4.58 8.03
CA ASN A 138 2.89 5.43 7.12
C ASN A 138 1.52 4.81 6.80
N ILE A 139 0.60 5.65 6.36
CA ILE A 139 -0.63 5.22 5.70
C ILE A 139 -0.70 5.79 4.28
N ALA A 140 -1.55 5.20 3.46
CA ALA A 140 -1.94 5.75 2.17
C ALA A 140 -3.41 5.42 1.90
N PHE A 141 -4.00 6.09 0.92
CA PHE A 141 -5.34 5.78 0.47
C PHE A 141 -5.33 5.17 -0.93
N ARG A 142 -6.32 4.35 -1.20
CA ARG A 142 -6.61 3.79 -2.52
C ARG A 142 -8.11 3.81 -2.76
N SER A 143 -8.52 4.10 -3.99
CA SER A 143 -9.91 3.97 -4.40
C SER A 143 -10.05 3.09 -5.64
N SER A 144 -11.21 2.48 -5.78
CA SER A 144 -11.66 1.84 -7.01
C SER A 144 -13.10 2.26 -7.25
N LEU A 145 -13.36 2.71 -8.46
CA LEU A 145 -14.66 3.18 -8.89
C LEU A 145 -15.07 2.43 -10.16
N THR A 146 -16.23 1.78 -10.12
CA THR A 146 -16.89 1.25 -11.31
C THR A 146 -17.80 2.36 -11.85
N PRO A 147 -17.46 2.95 -13.01
CA PRO A 147 -18.28 4.01 -13.58
C PRO A 147 -19.65 3.47 -13.94
N ARG A 148 -20.67 4.32 -13.84
CA ARG A 148 -22.01 3.97 -14.28
C ARG A 148 -22.00 3.76 -15.78
N SER A 149 -22.31 2.56 -16.23
CA SER A 149 -22.54 2.30 -17.64
C SER A 149 -23.72 3.15 -18.09
N GLY A 150 -23.47 4.13 -18.97
CA GLY A 150 -24.49 4.92 -19.59
C GLY A 150 -25.42 3.98 -20.33
N GLY A 151 -26.63 3.83 -19.84
CA GLY A 151 -27.68 3.22 -20.64
C GLY A 151 -27.83 4.07 -21.90
N GLY A 152 -27.27 3.59 -23.02
CA GLY A 152 -27.57 4.16 -24.32
C GLY A 152 -29.08 4.06 -24.55
N ARG A 153 -29.68 5.18 -24.82
CA ARG A 153 -30.97 5.28 -25.49
C ARG A 153 -30.71 5.69 -26.92
#